data_46994c04e9991d8f2d36b380e26f748b
#
_entry.id   46994c04e9991d8f2d36b380e26f748b
#
_cell.length_a   1.000
_cell.length_b   1.000
_cell.length_c   1.000
_cell.angle_alpha   90.00
_cell.angle_beta   90.00
_cell.angle_gamma   90.00
#
_symmetry.space_group_name_H-M   'P 1'
#
loop_
_entity.id
_entity.type
_entity.pdbx_description
1 polymer ?
#
loop_
_entity_poly.entity_id
_entity_poly.type
_entity_poly.pdbx_seq_one_letter_code
_entity_poly.pdbx_strand_id
1 'polypeptide(L)'
;ALGIPFVQEVVAVAQALERVAPQVDVAIELGGEDAKIIYFKGGLEERMNGVCAGGTGSFIDQMAALLQTDASGLDREAAHYQQIYPIAARCGVFAKTDIQPLINEGATKADLAASIFQAVVNQTISGLACGKPIRGHVAFLGGPLHFLPQLKAAFIRTLKLTDETTIDPENSHLFAATGAAIDETPAEAQPLSALIKRLDSGVQMDFELKRLPALFEDEADLEAFRTRHHTAVVPRGDLATYQGDCFLGFDAGSTTTKLALVGEKGELLYSFYANNQGNPIQTAMQAVHTLREHLPAGAHIARSCSTGYGETLLKSAFSLDEGEVETIAHCTAASFF
;
A
#
# COMPACT_ATOMS: atom_id res chain seq x y z
N ALA A 1 -2.80 -28.79 14.51
CA ALA A 1 -2.02 -28.51 15.73
C ALA A 1 -2.81 -28.84 17.00
N LEU A 2 -3.99 -28.29 17.22
CA LEU A 2 -4.77 -28.48 18.45
C LEU A 2 -5.56 -29.79 18.50
N GLY A 3 -5.79 -30.48 17.37
CA GLY A 3 -6.58 -31.71 17.30
C GLY A 3 -8.06 -31.50 17.66
N ILE A 4 -8.57 -30.30 17.36
CA ILE A 4 -10.01 -29.97 17.46
C ILE A 4 -10.64 -30.11 16.07
N PRO A 5 -11.98 -30.31 15.99
CA PRO A 5 -12.68 -30.31 14.72
C PRO A 5 -12.43 -29.06 13.89
N PHE A 6 -12.44 -29.21 12.59
CA PHE A 6 -12.32 -28.10 11.64
C PHE A 6 -13.69 -27.85 11.01
N VAL A 7 -14.09 -26.59 11.00
CA VAL A 7 -15.29 -26.11 10.29
C VAL A 7 -14.80 -25.23 9.14
N GLN A 8 -15.31 -25.47 7.94
CA GLN A 8 -14.99 -24.65 6.79
C GLN A 8 -15.54 -23.23 7.02
N GLU A 9 -14.75 -22.22 6.72
CA GLU A 9 -15.04 -20.82 7.03
C GLU A 9 -16.41 -20.36 6.48
N VAL A 10 -16.72 -20.70 5.23
CA VAL A 10 -18.00 -20.34 4.59
C VAL A 10 -19.19 -20.96 5.30
N VAL A 11 -19.06 -22.24 5.71
CA VAL A 11 -20.08 -22.91 6.49
C VAL A 11 -20.28 -22.23 7.84
N ALA A 12 -19.18 -21.89 8.52
CA ALA A 12 -19.22 -21.17 9.78
C ALA A 12 -19.90 -19.79 9.64
N VAL A 13 -19.52 -19.01 8.64
CA VAL A 13 -20.14 -17.69 8.36
C VAL A 13 -21.63 -17.83 8.04
N ALA A 14 -22.02 -18.82 7.23
CA ALA A 14 -23.42 -19.07 6.90
C ALA A 14 -24.25 -19.41 8.14
N GLN A 15 -23.76 -20.31 9.00
CA GLN A 15 -24.42 -20.68 10.27
C GLN A 15 -24.56 -19.47 11.21
N ALA A 16 -23.54 -18.63 11.31
CA ALA A 16 -23.61 -17.41 12.12
C ALA A 16 -24.66 -16.44 11.58
N LEU A 17 -24.73 -16.23 10.25
CA LEU A 17 -25.71 -15.34 9.62
C LEU A 17 -27.12 -15.86 9.76
N GLU A 18 -27.35 -17.14 9.53
CA GLU A 18 -28.68 -17.78 9.73
C GLU A 18 -29.22 -17.56 11.14
N ARG A 19 -28.32 -17.52 12.14
CA ARG A 19 -28.73 -17.33 13.54
C ARG A 19 -28.92 -15.87 13.93
N VAL A 20 -28.02 -14.97 13.42
CA VAL A 20 -27.96 -13.56 13.87
C VAL A 20 -28.78 -12.63 12.95
N ALA A 21 -28.79 -12.90 11.65
CA ALA A 21 -29.41 -12.07 10.64
C ALA A 21 -30.06 -12.90 9.51
N PRO A 22 -31.09 -13.70 9.82
CA PRO A 22 -31.70 -14.64 8.87
C PRO A 22 -32.37 -13.99 7.65
N GLN A 23 -32.55 -12.66 7.66
CA GLN A 23 -33.05 -11.88 6.52
C GLN A 23 -32.02 -11.61 5.45
N VAL A 24 -30.72 -11.92 5.66
CA VAL A 24 -29.66 -11.64 4.72
C VAL A 24 -29.83 -12.42 3.42
N ASP A 25 -29.79 -11.71 2.31
CA ASP A 25 -29.86 -12.29 0.97
C ASP A 25 -28.48 -12.54 0.37
N VAL A 26 -27.54 -11.63 0.68
CA VAL A 26 -26.15 -11.67 0.20
C VAL A 26 -25.21 -11.19 1.31
N ALA A 27 -24.10 -11.88 1.54
CA ALA A 27 -23.02 -11.37 2.38
C ALA A 27 -21.78 -11.04 1.53
N ILE A 28 -21.16 -9.91 1.82
CA ILE A 28 -19.85 -9.54 1.30
C ILE A 28 -18.88 -9.60 2.48
N GLU A 29 -17.88 -10.45 2.37
CA GLU A 29 -16.84 -10.61 3.38
C GLU A 29 -15.49 -10.24 2.79
N LEU A 30 -14.77 -9.34 3.46
CA LEU A 30 -13.39 -9.02 3.14
C LEU A 30 -12.47 -9.44 4.28
N GLY A 31 -11.54 -10.33 3.96
CA GLY A 31 -10.47 -10.77 4.85
C GLY A 31 -9.16 -10.03 4.58
N GLY A 32 -8.08 -10.55 5.18
CA GLY A 32 -6.72 -10.06 4.97
C GLY A 32 -6.23 -10.33 3.54
N GLU A 33 -6.45 -11.53 3.03
CA GLU A 33 -5.99 -11.97 1.70
C GLU A 33 -7.10 -12.53 0.82
N ASP A 34 -8.29 -12.71 1.36
CA ASP A 34 -9.45 -13.24 0.68
C ASP A 34 -10.62 -12.26 0.67
N ALA A 35 -11.45 -12.40 -0.34
CA ALA A 35 -12.70 -11.68 -0.51
C ALA A 35 -13.76 -12.68 -0.97
N LYS A 36 -14.95 -12.61 -0.39
CA LYS A 36 -16.05 -13.54 -0.66
C LYS A 36 -17.37 -12.82 -0.87
N ILE A 37 -18.19 -13.37 -1.75
CA ILE A 37 -19.61 -13.03 -1.85
C ILE A 37 -20.39 -14.33 -1.66
N ILE A 38 -21.26 -14.33 -0.68
CA ILE A 38 -22.09 -15.48 -0.33
C ILE A 38 -23.55 -15.12 -0.60
N TYR A 39 -24.20 -15.91 -1.46
CA TYR A 39 -25.62 -15.75 -1.81
C TYR A 39 -26.42 -16.82 -1.07
N PHE A 40 -27.52 -16.41 -0.43
CA PHE A 40 -28.40 -17.30 0.35
C PHE A 40 -29.69 -17.66 -0.39
N LYS A 41 -30.20 -16.80 -1.29
CA LYS A 41 -31.41 -17.06 -2.06
C LYS A 41 -31.17 -18.06 -3.21
N GLY A 42 -31.92 -19.12 -3.23
CA GLY A 42 -31.84 -20.16 -4.26
C GLY A 42 -30.83 -21.27 -3.96
N GLY A 43 -30.34 -21.35 -2.73
CA GLY A 43 -29.28 -22.23 -2.26
C GLY A 43 -28.03 -21.44 -1.94
N LEU A 44 -27.20 -21.99 -1.05
CA LEU A 44 -25.93 -21.41 -0.66
C LEU A 44 -24.95 -21.43 -1.84
N GLU A 45 -24.57 -20.28 -2.35
CA GLU A 45 -23.56 -20.14 -3.41
C GLU A 45 -22.47 -19.18 -2.96
N GLU A 46 -21.25 -19.66 -2.95
CA GLU A 46 -20.08 -18.86 -2.61
C GLU A 46 -19.26 -18.52 -3.86
N ARG A 47 -18.70 -17.32 -3.86
CA ARG A 47 -17.70 -16.86 -4.83
C ARG A 47 -16.58 -16.19 -4.08
N MET A 48 -15.39 -16.69 -4.29
CA MET A 48 -14.18 -16.22 -3.61
C MET A 48 -13.10 -15.85 -4.64
N ASN A 49 -12.23 -14.89 -4.30
CA ASN A 49 -11.05 -14.62 -5.10
C ASN A 49 -10.11 -15.85 -5.08
N GLY A 50 -9.40 -16.05 -6.19
CA GLY A 50 -8.37 -17.10 -6.27
C GLY A 50 -7.08 -16.66 -5.57
N VAL A 51 -5.97 -16.72 -6.31
CA VAL A 51 -4.62 -16.40 -5.78
C VAL A 51 -4.32 -14.90 -5.65
N CYS A 52 -5.19 -14.01 -6.15
CA CYS A 52 -4.91 -12.57 -6.17
C CYS A 52 -5.55 -11.88 -4.96
N ALA A 53 -4.73 -11.28 -4.11
CA ALA A 53 -5.18 -10.48 -2.96
C ALA A 53 -5.74 -9.09 -3.33
N GLY A 54 -5.92 -8.78 -4.62
CA GLY A 54 -6.57 -7.53 -5.07
C GLY A 54 -7.99 -7.40 -4.52
N GLY A 55 -8.29 -6.28 -3.90
CA GLY A 55 -9.60 -6.05 -3.26
C GLY A 55 -9.72 -6.60 -1.84
N THR A 56 -8.61 -6.94 -1.18
CA THR A 56 -8.57 -7.47 0.19
C THR A 56 -7.84 -6.51 1.15
N GLY A 57 -7.75 -6.88 2.43
CA GLY A 57 -7.01 -6.13 3.44
C GLY A 57 -5.54 -5.91 3.07
N SER A 58 -4.85 -6.94 2.58
CA SER A 58 -3.45 -6.83 2.13
C SER A 58 -3.26 -5.81 1.00
N PHE A 59 -4.22 -5.69 0.09
CA PHE A 59 -4.18 -4.65 -0.93
C PHE A 59 -4.31 -3.26 -0.30
N ILE A 60 -5.23 -3.10 0.66
CA ILE A 60 -5.44 -1.83 1.37
C ILE A 60 -4.16 -1.43 2.13
N ASP A 61 -3.53 -2.37 2.85
CA ASP A 61 -2.30 -2.13 3.58
C ASP A 61 -1.13 -1.73 2.66
N GLN A 62 -1.00 -2.37 1.51
CA GLN A 62 0.02 -2.01 0.51
C GLN A 62 -0.20 -0.60 -0.04
N MET A 63 -1.44 -0.20 -0.29
CA MET A 63 -1.76 1.14 -0.79
C MET A 63 -1.62 2.20 0.31
N ALA A 64 -1.98 1.86 1.54
CA ALA A 64 -1.76 2.73 2.70
C ALA A 64 -0.26 2.99 2.92
N ALA A 65 0.57 1.94 2.84
CA ALA A 65 2.02 2.08 2.93
C ALA A 65 2.60 2.97 1.81
N LEU A 66 2.07 2.89 0.59
CA LEU A 66 2.45 3.77 -0.52
C LEU A 66 2.18 5.24 -0.20
N LEU A 67 1.06 5.54 0.47
CA LEU A 67 0.69 6.88 0.92
C LEU A 67 1.28 7.25 2.29
N GLN A 68 2.18 6.42 2.83
CA GLN A 68 2.85 6.62 4.13
C GLN A 68 1.86 6.76 5.29
N THR A 69 0.90 5.83 5.33
CA THR A 69 -0.11 5.73 6.38
C THR A 69 -0.44 4.26 6.65
N ASP A 70 -1.35 3.99 7.56
CA ASP A 70 -1.97 2.68 7.77
C ASP A 70 -3.41 2.63 7.22
N ALA A 71 -4.06 1.48 7.28
CA ALA A 71 -5.43 1.32 6.80
C ALA A 71 -6.41 2.28 7.50
N SER A 72 -6.25 2.49 8.82
CA SER A 72 -7.07 3.42 9.58
C SER A 72 -6.83 4.88 9.19
N GLY A 73 -5.57 5.23 8.88
CA GLY A 73 -5.21 6.55 8.35
C GLY A 73 -5.80 6.78 6.96
N LEU A 74 -5.74 5.74 6.11
CA LEU A 74 -6.36 5.79 4.78
C LEU A 74 -7.87 6.05 4.90
N ASP A 75 -8.55 5.40 5.84
CA ASP A 75 -9.98 5.58 6.07
C ASP A 75 -10.31 7.00 6.53
N ARG A 76 -9.50 7.55 7.46
CA ARG A 76 -9.67 8.96 7.90
C ARG A 76 -9.49 9.95 6.77
N GLU A 77 -8.48 9.76 5.92
CA GLU A 77 -8.27 10.61 4.74
C GLU A 77 -9.44 10.51 3.76
N ALA A 78 -9.91 9.31 3.48
CA ALA A 78 -11.02 9.07 2.56
C ALA A 78 -12.33 9.77 2.97
N ALA A 79 -12.50 10.13 4.25
CA ALA A 79 -13.67 10.88 4.70
C ALA A 79 -13.75 12.31 4.12
N HIS A 80 -12.64 12.86 3.62
CA HIS A 80 -12.52 14.26 3.17
C HIS A 80 -12.34 14.39 1.65
N TYR A 81 -12.56 13.32 0.88
CA TYR A 81 -12.38 13.34 -0.57
C TYR A 81 -13.33 14.32 -1.28
N GLN A 82 -12.86 14.87 -2.37
CA GLN A 82 -13.64 15.71 -3.29
C GLN A 82 -13.80 15.05 -4.66
N GLN A 83 -12.85 14.20 -5.05
CA GLN A 83 -12.79 13.56 -6.36
C GLN A 83 -12.36 12.09 -6.23
N ILE A 84 -12.83 11.25 -7.14
CA ILE A 84 -12.42 9.85 -7.25
C ILE A 84 -11.75 9.65 -8.61
N TYR A 85 -10.50 9.21 -8.60
CA TYR A 85 -9.73 8.88 -9.79
C TYR A 85 -9.96 7.43 -10.22
N PRO A 86 -9.93 7.14 -11.53
CA PRO A 86 -9.94 5.76 -12.01
C PRO A 86 -8.63 5.07 -11.66
N ILE A 87 -8.69 4.04 -10.82
CA ILE A 87 -7.56 3.17 -10.46
C ILE A 87 -7.90 1.76 -10.92
N ALA A 88 -6.95 1.06 -11.53
CA ALA A 88 -7.14 -0.30 -12.01
C ALA A 88 -7.53 -1.24 -10.86
N ALA A 89 -8.73 -1.79 -10.95
CA ALA A 89 -9.31 -2.70 -9.98
C ALA A 89 -8.94 -4.16 -10.31
N ARG A 90 -7.65 -4.49 -10.40
CA ARG A 90 -7.20 -5.85 -10.75
C ARG A 90 -6.10 -6.35 -9.84
N CYS A 91 -4.94 -5.74 -9.88
CA CYS A 91 -3.74 -6.19 -9.19
C CYS A 91 -3.07 -5.00 -8.52
N GLY A 92 -2.50 -5.20 -7.32
CA GLY A 92 -1.81 -4.15 -6.58
C GLY A 92 -0.67 -3.49 -7.37
N VAL A 93 -0.02 -4.23 -8.28
CA VAL A 93 1.03 -3.67 -9.16
C VAL A 93 0.45 -2.65 -10.13
N PHE A 94 -0.65 -2.97 -10.80
CA PHE A 94 -1.31 -2.03 -11.72
C PHE A 94 -1.93 -0.84 -10.97
N ALA A 95 -2.57 -1.08 -9.83
CA ALA A 95 -3.08 0.01 -8.99
C ALA A 95 -1.97 0.96 -8.58
N LYS A 96 -0.79 0.44 -8.22
CA LYS A 96 0.37 1.25 -7.89
C LYS A 96 0.85 2.10 -9.07
N THR A 97 0.86 1.54 -10.28
CA THR A 97 1.23 2.28 -11.51
C THR A 97 0.23 3.40 -11.86
N ASP A 98 -1.04 3.27 -11.47
CA ASP A 98 -2.03 4.32 -11.66
C ASP A 98 -1.92 5.42 -10.58
N ILE A 99 -1.62 5.02 -9.32
CA ILE A 99 -1.54 5.95 -8.20
C ILE A 99 -0.29 6.83 -8.27
N GLN A 100 0.85 6.28 -8.71
CA GLN A 100 2.12 7.02 -8.74
C GLN A 100 2.06 8.31 -9.57
N PRO A 101 1.56 8.31 -10.83
CA PRO A 101 1.37 9.54 -11.60
C PRO A 101 0.48 10.55 -10.88
N LEU A 102 -0.63 10.10 -10.28
CA LEU A 102 -1.55 10.98 -9.58
C LEU A 102 -0.89 11.69 -8.39
N ILE A 103 -0.03 10.98 -7.63
CA ILE A 103 0.78 11.60 -6.57
C ILE A 103 1.69 12.68 -7.15
N ASN A 104 2.35 12.39 -8.26
CA ASN A 104 3.28 13.31 -8.91
C ASN A 104 2.56 14.53 -9.55
N GLU A 105 1.30 14.36 -9.93
CA GLU A 105 0.42 15.42 -10.44
C GLU A 105 -0.23 16.25 -9.33
N GLY A 106 0.02 15.90 -8.05
CA GLY A 106 -0.45 16.65 -6.91
C GLY A 106 -1.85 16.28 -6.42
N ALA A 107 -2.35 15.08 -6.75
CA ALA A 107 -3.60 14.58 -6.20
C ALA A 107 -3.54 14.52 -4.66
N THR A 108 -4.63 14.87 -4.00
CA THR A 108 -4.68 14.90 -2.53
C THR A 108 -4.70 13.48 -1.96
N LYS A 109 -4.16 13.29 -0.74
CA LYS A 109 -4.25 11.99 -0.04
C LYS A 109 -5.70 11.56 0.16
N ALA A 110 -6.60 12.49 0.42
CA ALA A 110 -8.02 12.24 0.60
C ALA A 110 -8.66 11.63 -0.66
N ASP A 111 -8.40 12.22 -1.82
CA ASP A 111 -8.91 11.75 -3.10
C ASP A 111 -8.31 10.40 -3.50
N LEU A 112 -7.01 10.21 -3.27
CA LEU A 112 -6.33 8.93 -3.52
C LEU A 112 -6.87 7.82 -2.61
N ALA A 113 -7.10 8.11 -1.32
CA ALA A 113 -7.64 7.15 -0.37
C ALA A 113 -9.06 6.69 -0.78
N ALA A 114 -9.94 7.62 -1.13
CA ALA A 114 -11.28 7.29 -1.63
C ALA A 114 -11.23 6.52 -2.96
N SER A 115 -10.28 6.85 -3.84
CA SER A 115 -10.07 6.17 -5.12
C SER A 115 -9.58 4.72 -4.93
N ILE A 116 -8.70 4.48 -3.96
CA ILE A 116 -8.24 3.14 -3.57
C ILE A 116 -9.42 2.31 -3.05
N PHE A 117 -10.25 2.86 -2.16
CA PHE A 117 -11.45 2.16 -1.68
C PHE A 117 -12.45 1.87 -2.80
N GLN A 118 -12.64 2.79 -3.73
CA GLN A 118 -13.47 2.54 -4.91
C GLN A 118 -12.90 1.44 -5.80
N ALA A 119 -11.57 1.34 -5.94
CA ALA A 119 -10.94 0.24 -6.66
C ALA A 119 -11.16 -1.12 -5.98
N VAL A 120 -11.09 -1.18 -4.64
CA VAL A 120 -11.45 -2.39 -3.84
C VAL A 120 -12.89 -2.81 -4.14
N VAL A 121 -13.84 -1.87 -4.05
CA VAL A 121 -15.25 -2.12 -4.34
C VAL A 121 -15.46 -2.66 -5.75
N ASN A 122 -14.86 -2.00 -6.75
CA ASN A 122 -14.96 -2.40 -8.15
C ASN A 122 -14.38 -3.79 -8.38
N GLN A 123 -13.22 -4.10 -7.75
CA GLN A 123 -12.58 -5.42 -7.84
C GLN A 123 -13.48 -6.51 -7.25
N THR A 124 -14.03 -6.28 -6.06
CA THR A 124 -14.90 -7.24 -5.38
C THR A 124 -16.17 -7.49 -6.20
N ILE A 125 -16.84 -6.43 -6.64
CA ILE A 125 -18.11 -6.58 -7.38
C ILE A 125 -17.85 -7.20 -8.76
N SER A 126 -16.93 -6.66 -9.56
CA SER A 126 -16.72 -7.15 -10.92
C SER A 126 -16.02 -8.51 -10.95
N GLY A 127 -15.06 -8.72 -10.05
CA GLY A 127 -14.27 -9.96 -10.00
C GLY A 127 -15.01 -11.15 -9.41
N LEU A 128 -15.87 -10.95 -8.41
CA LEU A 128 -16.55 -12.03 -7.72
C LEU A 128 -18.01 -12.21 -8.17
N ALA A 129 -18.78 -11.13 -8.29
CA ALA A 129 -20.17 -11.25 -8.67
C ALA A 129 -20.33 -11.74 -10.13
N CYS A 130 -19.35 -11.45 -11.02
CA CYS A 130 -19.35 -11.93 -12.42
C CYS A 130 -20.72 -11.75 -13.10
N GLY A 131 -21.36 -10.58 -12.91
CA GLY A 131 -22.67 -10.27 -13.46
C GLY A 131 -23.89 -10.77 -12.66
N LYS A 132 -23.70 -11.59 -11.62
CA LYS A 132 -24.80 -11.96 -10.72
C LYS A 132 -25.19 -10.75 -9.85
N PRO A 133 -26.48 -10.37 -9.81
CA PRO A 133 -26.89 -9.18 -9.06
C PRO A 133 -26.67 -9.34 -7.55
N ILE A 134 -26.09 -8.34 -6.91
CA ILE A 134 -26.05 -8.19 -5.46
C ILE A 134 -27.26 -7.33 -5.07
N ARG A 135 -28.31 -7.95 -4.52
CA ARG A 135 -29.60 -7.30 -4.24
C ARG A 135 -30.26 -7.87 -3.00
N GLY A 136 -31.19 -7.10 -2.42
CA GLY A 136 -31.88 -7.44 -1.19
C GLY A 136 -31.11 -6.96 0.03
N HIS A 137 -31.18 -7.70 1.12
CA HIS A 137 -30.46 -7.39 2.35
C HIS A 137 -29.01 -7.86 2.23
N VAL A 138 -28.08 -6.91 2.22
CA VAL A 138 -26.66 -7.17 2.04
C VAL A 138 -25.94 -6.99 3.36
N ALA A 139 -25.29 -8.06 3.85
CA ALA A 139 -24.46 -8.03 5.04
C ALA A 139 -23.00 -7.73 4.70
N PHE A 140 -22.36 -6.92 5.54
CA PHE A 140 -20.94 -6.57 5.44
C PHE A 140 -20.15 -7.23 6.57
N LEU A 141 -19.20 -8.10 6.22
CA LEU A 141 -18.45 -8.93 7.15
C LEU A 141 -16.93 -8.80 6.93
N GLY A 142 -16.18 -9.23 7.93
CA GLY A 142 -14.72 -9.24 7.90
C GLY A 142 -14.08 -7.95 8.40
N GLY A 143 -12.78 -8.04 8.72
CA GLY A 143 -12.03 -6.94 9.34
C GLY A 143 -12.08 -5.63 8.55
N PRO A 144 -11.74 -5.61 7.26
CA PRO A 144 -11.77 -4.39 6.46
C PRO A 144 -13.14 -3.68 6.46
N LEU A 145 -14.24 -4.41 6.33
CA LEU A 145 -15.58 -3.81 6.32
C LEU A 145 -16.08 -3.41 7.71
N HIS A 146 -15.52 -4.01 8.77
CA HIS A 146 -15.83 -3.64 10.15
C HIS A 146 -15.10 -2.38 10.59
N PHE A 147 -13.79 -2.30 10.32
CA PHE A 147 -12.92 -1.24 10.84
C PHE A 147 -12.76 -0.03 9.92
N LEU A 148 -13.17 -0.13 8.64
CA LEU A 148 -13.03 0.93 7.64
C LEU A 148 -14.42 1.42 7.16
N PRO A 149 -15.07 2.34 7.89
CA PRO A 149 -16.40 2.83 7.54
C PRO A 149 -16.48 3.50 6.17
N GLN A 150 -15.42 4.15 5.69
CA GLN A 150 -15.41 4.77 4.37
C GLN A 150 -15.36 3.74 3.24
N LEU A 151 -14.67 2.61 3.45
CA LEU A 151 -14.72 1.47 2.54
C LEU A 151 -16.14 0.89 2.45
N LYS A 152 -16.79 0.65 3.60
CA LYS A 152 -18.18 0.19 3.65
C LYS A 152 -19.13 1.17 2.96
N ALA A 153 -18.98 2.47 3.22
CA ALA A 153 -19.76 3.52 2.57
C ALA A 153 -19.57 3.51 1.03
N ALA A 154 -18.38 3.20 0.53
CA ALA A 154 -18.13 3.07 -0.90
C ALA A 154 -18.90 1.87 -1.51
N PHE A 155 -19.01 0.74 -0.81
CA PHE A 155 -19.87 -0.38 -1.22
C PHE A 155 -21.36 0.01 -1.23
N ILE A 156 -21.85 0.61 -0.15
CA ILE A 156 -23.26 1.05 -0.03
C ILE A 156 -23.61 1.98 -1.18
N ARG A 157 -22.79 2.97 -1.44
CA ARG A 157 -22.95 3.93 -2.56
C ARG A 157 -22.96 3.23 -3.92
N THR A 158 -22.01 2.33 -4.18
CA THR A 158 -21.86 1.66 -5.47
C THR A 158 -23.00 0.69 -5.75
N LEU A 159 -23.43 -0.05 -4.73
CA LEU A 159 -24.56 -0.99 -4.81
C LEU A 159 -25.93 -0.31 -4.67
N LYS A 160 -25.95 1.00 -4.38
CA LYS A 160 -27.17 1.80 -4.14
C LYS A 160 -28.07 1.21 -3.05
N LEU A 161 -27.45 0.75 -1.97
CA LEU A 161 -28.16 0.21 -0.82
C LEU A 161 -28.77 1.34 0.01
N THR A 162 -29.84 1.02 0.71
CA THR A 162 -30.50 1.89 1.71
C THR A 162 -30.22 1.36 3.12
N ASP A 163 -30.57 2.13 4.13
CA ASP A 163 -30.45 1.70 5.54
C ASP A 163 -31.24 0.40 5.80
N GLU A 164 -32.38 0.21 5.12
CA GLU A 164 -33.21 -1.00 5.22
C GLU A 164 -32.56 -2.23 4.60
N THR A 165 -31.81 -2.04 3.52
CA THR A 165 -31.14 -3.13 2.78
C THR A 165 -29.68 -3.36 3.19
N THR A 166 -29.14 -2.51 4.05
CA THR A 166 -27.80 -2.64 4.60
C THR A 166 -27.85 -3.37 5.93
N ILE A 167 -27.20 -4.51 6.04
CA ILE A 167 -27.06 -5.26 7.29
C ILE A 167 -25.63 -5.12 7.77
N ASP A 168 -25.47 -4.46 8.92
CA ASP A 168 -24.17 -4.25 9.58
C ASP A 168 -24.20 -4.88 10.97
N PRO A 169 -23.95 -6.20 11.08
CA PRO A 169 -24.08 -6.89 12.34
C PRO A 169 -23.01 -6.44 13.33
N GLU A 170 -23.36 -6.38 14.60
CA GLU A 170 -22.37 -6.19 15.66
C GLU A 170 -21.30 -7.28 15.59
N ASN A 171 -20.04 -6.91 15.80
CA ASN A 171 -18.89 -7.83 15.71
C ASN A 171 -18.75 -8.56 14.35
N SER A 172 -19.12 -7.90 13.25
CA SER A 172 -19.10 -8.45 11.88
C SER A 172 -17.75 -9.07 11.47
N HIS A 173 -16.65 -8.70 12.11
CA HIS A 173 -15.31 -9.27 11.91
C HIS A 173 -15.08 -10.61 12.59
N LEU A 174 -15.99 -11.06 13.45
CA LEU A 174 -15.89 -12.32 14.21
C LEU A 174 -16.83 -13.42 13.69
N PHE A 175 -17.54 -13.21 12.58
CA PHE A 175 -18.59 -14.13 12.14
C PHE A 175 -18.09 -15.54 11.83
N ALA A 176 -16.92 -15.70 11.22
CA ALA A 176 -16.32 -17.01 10.99
C ALA A 176 -16.02 -17.73 12.33
N ALA A 177 -15.46 -17.01 13.30
CA ALA A 177 -15.18 -17.57 14.62
C ALA A 177 -16.47 -17.88 15.40
N THR A 178 -17.48 -17.01 15.28
CA THR A 178 -18.80 -17.21 15.89
C THR A 178 -19.48 -18.45 15.33
N GLY A 179 -19.49 -18.60 14.01
CA GLY A 179 -20.04 -19.78 13.34
C GLY A 179 -19.34 -21.07 13.74
N ALA A 180 -18.00 -21.05 13.78
CA ALA A 180 -17.23 -22.19 14.24
C ALA A 180 -17.51 -22.55 15.71
N ALA A 181 -17.80 -21.55 16.55
CA ALA A 181 -18.12 -21.77 17.96
C ALA A 181 -19.53 -22.35 18.19
N ILE A 182 -20.46 -22.10 17.28
CA ILE A 182 -21.86 -22.59 17.38
C ILE A 182 -22.08 -23.84 16.52
N ASP A 183 -21.06 -24.33 15.84
CA ASP A 183 -21.17 -25.54 15.01
C ASP A 183 -21.52 -26.75 15.88
N GLU A 184 -22.56 -27.48 15.46
CA GLU A 184 -23.10 -28.64 16.19
C GLU A 184 -22.50 -29.97 15.74
N THR A 185 -21.42 -29.94 14.94
CA THR A 185 -20.73 -31.17 14.50
C THR A 185 -20.26 -31.97 15.73
N PRO A 186 -20.68 -33.23 15.87
CA PRO A 186 -20.31 -34.04 17.03
C PRO A 186 -18.79 -34.18 17.17
N ALA A 187 -18.27 -33.84 18.35
CA ALA A 187 -16.87 -33.96 18.68
C ALA A 187 -16.69 -34.43 20.13
N GLU A 188 -15.61 -35.16 20.39
CA GLU A 188 -15.25 -35.49 21.77
C GLU A 188 -14.78 -34.22 22.53
N ALA A 189 -15.40 -33.97 23.66
CA ALA A 189 -15.02 -32.87 24.53
C ALA A 189 -13.58 -33.08 25.05
N GLN A 190 -12.74 -32.06 24.87
CA GLN A 190 -11.35 -32.07 25.38
C GLN A 190 -11.18 -31.00 26.45
N PRO A 191 -10.48 -31.32 27.55
CA PRO A 191 -10.19 -30.32 28.57
C PRO A 191 -9.24 -29.26 28.04
N LEU A 192 -9.48 -27.99 28.38
CA LEU A 192 -8.65 -26.85 27.96
C LEU A 192 -7.16 -27.07 28.31
N SER A 193 -6.87 -27.72 29.46
CA SER A 193 -5.50 -28.05 29.87
C SER A 193 -4.77 -28.98 28.88
N ALA A 194 -5.48 -29.85 28.16
CA ALA A 194 -4.89 -30.71 27.15
C ALA A 194 -4.50 -29.89 25.88
N LEU A 195 -5.33 -28.92 25.52
CA LEU A 195 -5.05 -28.01 24.40
C LEU A 195 -3.84 -27.11 24.71
N ILE A 196 -3.80 -26.53 25.92
CA ILE A 196 -2.66 -25.72 26.38
C ILE A 196 -1.38 -26.55 26.37
N LYS A 197 -1.41 -27.77 26.91
CA LYS A 197 -0.25 -28.65 26.90
C LYS A 197 0.27 -28.97 25.49
N ARG A 198 -0.64 -29.12 24.50
CA ARG A 198 -0.24 -29.32 23.09
C ARG A 198 0.46 -28.09 22.52
N LEU A 199 -0.03 -26.89 22.82
CA LEU A 199 0.62 -25.64 22.40
C LEU A 199 1.99 -25.47 23.05
N ASP A 200 2.12 -25.75 24.33
CA ASP A 200 3.38 -25.65 25.09
C ASP A 200 4.42 -26.67 24.62
N SER A 201 4.00 -27.83 24.12
CA SER A 201 4.91 -28.85 23.57
C SER A 201 5.52 -28.45 22.20
N GLY A 202 5.07 -27.34 21.63
CA GLY A 202 5.47 -26.84 20.34
C GLY A 202 4.80 -27.57 19.18
N VAL A 203 4.45 -26.80 18.16
CA VAL A 203 3.97 -27.34 16.88
C VAL A 203 5.18 -27.46 15.97
N GLN A 204 5.64 -28.70 15.70
CA GLN A 204 6.60 -28.90 14.62
C GLN A 204 5.89 -28.69 13.29
N MET A 205 6.21 -27.59 12.63
CA MET A 205 5.79 -27.34 11.25
C MET A 205 6.97 -27.68 10.34
N ASP A 206 6.88 -28.79 9.64
CA ASP A 206 7.82 -29.19 8.58
C ASP A 206 7.58 -28.35 7.31
N PHE A 207 7.74 -27.02 7.42
CA PHE A 207 7.83 -26.12 6.26
C PHE A 207 9.29 -25.79 6.02
N GLU A 208 10.01 -26.68 5.39
CA GLU A 208 11.31 -26.33 4.87
C GLU A 208 11.14 -25.63 3.51
N LEU A 209 11.07 -24.29 3.56
CA LEU A 209 11.21 -23.49 2.35
C LEU A 209 12.63 -23.70 1.80
N LYS A 210 12.75 -24.08 0.52
CA LYS A 210 14.04 -24.07 -0.19
C LYS A 210 14.61 -22.65 -0.09
N ARG A 211 15.62 -22.47 0.73
CA ARG A 211 16.34 -21.20 0.86
C ARG A 211 17.45 -21.15 -0.19
N LEU A 212 17.64 -19.97 -0.76
CA LEU A 212 18.86 -19.69 -1.52
C LEU A 212 20.05 -19.68 -0.56
N PRO A 213 21.27 -20.00 -1.03
CA PRO A 213 22.46 -19.82 -0.22
C PRO A 213 22.60 -18.36 0.25
N ALA A 214 23.35 -18.15 1.31
CA ALA A 214 23.67 -16.81 1.77
C ALA A 214 24.36 -16.00 0.64
N LEU A 215 24.13 -14.69 0.58
CA LEU A 215 24.71 -13.82 -0.45
C LEU A 215 26.25 -13.78 -0.34
N PHE A 216 26.77 -13.84 0.87
CA PHE A 216 28.20 -13.91 1.17
C PHE A 216 28.49 -15.18 1.96
N GLU A 217 29.59 -15.86 1.64
CA GLU A 217 29.99 -17.09 2.32
C GLU A 217 30.51 -16.81 3.74
N ASP A 218 31.25 -15.71 3.89
CA ASP A 218 31.79 -15.26 5.18
C ASP A 218 32.02 -13.75 5.22
N GLU A 219 32.53 -13.24 6.34
CA GLU A 219 32.85 -11.82 6.53
C GLU A 219 33.98 -11.33 5.60
N ALA A 220 34.87 -12.19 5.18
CA ALA A 220 35.95 -11.82 4.26
C ALA A 220 35.42 -11.57 2.84
N ASP A 221 34.44 -12.37 2.40
CA ASP A 221 33.74 -12.17 1.13
C ASP A 221 32.93 -10.86 1.12
N LEU A 222 32.22 -10.58 2.22
CA LEU A 222 31.52 -9.31 2.40
C LEU A 222 32.48 -8.11 2.37
N GLU A 223 33.62 -8.21 3.03
CA GLU A 223 34.61 -7.11 3.07
C GLU A 223 35.30 -6.93 1.71
N ALA A 224 35.55 -8.00 0.97
CA ALA A 224 36.01 -7.92 -0.40
C ALA A 224 35.03 -7.22 -1.32
N PHE A 225 33.73 -7.50 -1.16
CA PHE A 225 32.66 -6.79 -1.87
C PHE A 225 32.64 -5.29 -1.52
N ARG A 226 32.70 -4.96 -0.24
CA ARG A 226 32.73 -3.55 0.23
C ARG A 226 33.93 -2.81 -0.31
N THR A 227 35.14 -3.39 -0.20
CA THR A 227 36.37 -2.80 -0.68
C THR A 227 36.31 -2.49 -2.17
N ARG A 228 35.83 -3.45 -2.98
CA ARG A 228 35.68 -3.26 -4.43
C ARG A 228 34.73 -2.09 -4.74
N HIS A 229 33.61 -1.97 -4.02
CA HIS A 229 32.63 -0.92 -4.28
C HIS A 229 33.02 0.45 -3.72
N HIS A 230 33.86 0.50 -2.70
CA HIS A 230 34.38 1.76 -2.13
C HIS A 230 35.30 2.53 -3.07
N THR A 231 35.80 1.92 -4.15
CA THR A 231 36.59 2.61 -5.16
C THR A 231 35.79 3.46 -6.12
N ALA A 232 34.48 3.18 -6.24
CA ALA A 232 33.55 3.92 -7.09
C ALA A 232 32.89 5.08 -6.30
N VAL A 233 33.58 6.23 -6.25
CA VAL A 233 33.13 7.41 -5.50
C VAL A 233 32.99 8.63 -6.41
N VAL A 234 31.93 9.42 -6.10
CA VAL A 234 31.73 10.73 -6.72
C VAL A 234 32.68 11.75 -6.06
N PRO A 235 33.44 12.55 -6.83
CA PRO A 235 34.22 13.63 -6.26
C PRO A 235 33.37 14.58 -5.41
N ARG A 236 33.81 14.90 -4.21
CA ARG A 236 33.10 15.80 -3.31
C ARG A 236 33.90 17.07 -3.07
N GLY A 237 33.23 18.22 -3.10
CA GLY A 237 33.76 19.52 -2.68
C GLY A 237 33.21 19.91 -1.30
N ASP A 238 33.82 20.93 -0.72
CA ASP A 238 33.37 21.52 0.54
C ASP A 238 32.47 22.73 0.26
N LEU A 239 31.18 22.59 0.48
CA LEU A 239 30.21 23.67 0.26
C LEU A 239 30.50 24.90 1.12
N ALA A 240 30.96 24.72 2.37
CA ALA A 240 31.17 25.84 3.30
C ALA A 240 32.22 26.85 2.81
N THR A 241 33.19 26.40 2.04
CA THR A 241 34.29 27.21 1.48
C THR A 241 34.14 27.48 0.00
N TYR A 242 33.08 26.96 -0.65
CA TYR A 242 32.91 27.07 -2.09
C TYR A 242 32.64 28.52 -2.55
N GLN A 243 33.29 28.89 -3.64
CA GLN A 243 33.11 30.16 -4.33
C GLN A 243 33.04 29.93 -5.84
N GLY A 244 32.03 30.51 -6.49
CA GLY A 244 31.82 30.40 -7.92
C GLY A 244 30.44 29.86 -8.27
N ASP A 245 30.24 29.54 -9.52
CA ASP A 245 28.99 29.03 -10.05
C ASP A 245 28.77 27.57 -9.65
N CYS A 246 27.55 27.23 -9.31
CA CYS A 246 27.12 25.88 -9.03
C CYS A 246 25.77 25.60 -9.70
N PHE A 247 25.42 24.31 -9.81
CA PHE A 247 24.29 23.82 -10.57
C PHE A 247 23.38 23.01 -9.64
N LEU A 248 22.10 23.35 -9.63
CA LEU A 248 21.10 22.70 -8.78
C LEU A 248 20.31 21.67 -9.59
N GLY A 249 20.34 20.43 -9.15
CA GLY A 249 19.55 19.33 -9.74
C GLY A 249 18.52 18.76 -8.76
N PHE A 250 17.31 18.52 -9.27
CA PHE A 250 16.28 17.76 -8.56
C PHE A 250 15.99 16.47 -9.31
N ASP A 251 15.88 15.36 -8.58
CA ASP A 251 15.25 14.14 -9.05
C ASP A 251 14.01 13.86 -8.20
N ALA A 252 12.84 14.13 -8.77
CA ALA A 252 11.55 13.88 -8.15
C ALA A 252 11.01 12.53 -8.59
N GLY A 253 11.44 11.49 -7.92
CA GLY A 253 10.92 10.14 -8.14
C GLY A 253 9.51 9.97 -7.53
N SER A 254 8.91 8.83 -7.79
CA SER A 254 7.57 8.49 -7.30
C SER A 254 7.49 8.36 -5.77
N THR A 255 8.54 7.92 -5.11
CA THR A 255 8.57 7.68 -3.66
C THR A 255 9.55 8.57 -2.93
N THR A 256 10.56 9.09 -3.61
CA THR A 256 11.65 9.86 -3.01
C THR A 256 11.98 11.10 -3.84
N THR A 257 12.36 12.17 -3.17
CA THR A 257 12.95 13.36 -3.81
C THR A 257 14.41 13.49 -3.40
N LYS A 258 15.27 13.76 -4.38
CA LYS A 258 16.67 14.05 -4.18
C LYS A 258 16.98 15.45 -4.69
N LEU A 259 17.94 16.09 -4.05
CA LEU A 259 18.53 17.33 -4.50
C LEU A 259 20.05 17.20 -4.49
N ALA A 260 20.70 17.65 -5.54
CA ALA A 260 22.15 17.73 -5.64
C ALA A 260 22.57 19.15 -6.02
N LEU A 261 23.62 19.66 -5.37
CA LEU A 261 24.32 20.86 -5.79
C LEU A 261 25.72 20.45 -6.26
N VAL A 262 26.05 20.80 -7.49
CA VAL A 262 27.27 20.38 -8.18
C VAL A 262 28.07 21.63 -8.54
N GLY A 263 29.38 21.61 -8.28
CA GLY A 263 30.27 22.69 -8.66
C GLY A 263 30.69 22.64 -10.13
N GLU A 264 31.44 23.66 -10.58
CA GLU A 264 31.90 23.79 -11.99
C GLU A 264 32.76 22.63 -12.50
N LYS A 265 33.42 21.89 -11.61
CA LYS A 265 34.28 20.75 -11.96
C LYS A 265 33.55 19.41 -11.85
N GLY A 266 32.22 19.44 -11.59
CA GLY A 266 31.41 18.24 -11.40
C GLY A 266 31.48 17.64 -10.00
N GLU A 267 32.15 18.30 -9.04
CA GLU A 267 32.22 17.85 -7.66
C GLU A 267 30.86 18.06 -6.97
N LEU A 268 30.41 17.06 -6.21
CA LEU A 268 29.19 17.14 -5.40
C LEU A 268 29.44 18.00 -4.15
N LEU A 269 28.80 19.16 -4.09
CA LEU A 269 28.93 20.11 -2.99
C LEU A 269 27.92 19.83 -1.88
N TYR A 270 26.69 19.44 -2.25
CA TYR A 270 25.61 19.16 -1.32
C TYR A 270 24.67 18.10 -1.89
N SER A 271 24.12 17.29 -1.03
CA SER A 271 23.08 16.31 -1.42
C SER A 271 22.02 16.18 -0.36
N PHE A 272 20.78 16.02 -0.80
CA PHE A 272 19.61 15.73 0.03
C PHE A 272 18.89 14.51 -0.55
N TYR A 273 18.37 13.67 0.32
CA TYR A 273 17.58 12.51 -0.05
C TYR A 273 16.50 12.29 1.00
N ALA A 274 15.24 12.26 0.61
CA ALA A 274 14.14 11.98 1.52
C ALA A 274 12.97 11.30 0.81
N ASN A 275 12.16 10.61 1.58
CA ASN A 275 10.90 10.03 1.13
C ASN A 275 9.85 11.12 0.96
N ASN A 276 9.07 11.06 -0.12
CA ASN A 276 8.04 12.07 -0.46
C ASN A 276 6.85 12.08 0.49
N GLN A 277 6.63 11.03 1.24
CA GLN A 277 5.44 10.89 2.11
C GLN A 277 4.12 11.22 1.39
N GLY A 278 4.05 10.94 0.07
CA GLY A 278 2.91 11.30 -0.79
C GLY A 278 2.83 12.80 -1.15
N ASN A 279 3.84 13.62 -0.84
CA ASN A 279 3.88 15.04 -1.19
C ASN A 279 5.29 15.48 -1.64
N PRO A 280 5.65 15.29 -2.92
CA PRO A 280 6.98 15.61 -3.43
C PRO A 280 7.31 17.11 -3.35
N ILE A 281 6.31 18.00 -3.49
CA ILE A 281 6.53 19.46 -3.38
C ILE A 281 7.02 19.83 -1.99
N GLN A 282 6.38 19.32 -0.94
CA GLN A 282 6.78 19.62 0.43
C GLN A 282 8.18 19.11 0.74
N THR A 283 8.52 17.90 0.25
CA THR A 283 9.85 17.34 0.40
C THR A 283 10.91 18.19 -0.34
N ALA A 284 10.61 18.65 -1.55
CA ALA A 284 11.49 19.54 -2.29
C ALA A 284 11.64 20.91 -1.61
N MET A 285 10.56 21.48 -1.05
CA MET A 285 10.63 22.70 -0.24
C MET A 285 11.58 22.54 0.95
N GLN A 286 11.47 21.44 1.68
CA GLN A 286 12.37 21.11 2.78
C GLN A 286 13.83 21.04 2.32
N ALA A 287 14.10 20.38 1.19
CA ALA A 287 15.43 20.28 0.61
C ALA A 287 16.02 21.65 0.31
N VAL A 288 15.24 22.54 -0.31
CA VAL A 288 15.67 23.92 -0.63
C VAL A 288 15.91 24.74 0.64
N HIS A 289 15.04 24.65 1.64
CA HIS A 289 15.22 25.34 2.91
C HIS A 289 16.53 24.89 3.59
N THR A 290 16.77 23.59 3.67
CA THR A 290 18.00 23.04 4.28
C THR A 290 19.24 23.46 3.48
N LEU A 291 19.19 23.42 2.14
CA LEU A 291 20.29 23.89 1.31
C LEU A 291 20.61 25.38 1.57
N ARG A 292 19.57 26.22 1.64
CA ARG A 292 19.72 27.66 1.87
C ARG A 292 20.43 28.00 3.19
N GLU A 293 20.21 27.20 4.23
CA GLU A 293 20.89 27.39 5.53
C GLU A 293 22.39 27.11 5.45
N HIS A 294 22.82 26.32 4.47
CA HIS A 294 24.22 25.91 4.30
C HIS A 294 24.94 26.64 3.14
N LEU A 295 24.18 27.33 2.28
CA LEU A 295 24.75 27.97 1.08
C LEU A 295 25.57 29.20 1.45
N PRO A 296 26.90 29.23 1.19
CA PRO A 296 27.74 30.36 1.50
C PRO A 296 27.49 31.52 0.52
N ALA A 297 27.77 32.73 0.95
CA ALA A 297 27.57 33.94 0.14
C ALA A 297 28.40 33.97 -1.18
N GLY A 298 29.48 33.18 -1.26
CA GLY A 298 30.30 33.08 -2.44
C GLY A 298 29.82 32.05 -3.47
N ALA A 299 28.84 31.20 -3.14
CA ALA A 299 28.28 30.22 -4.06
C ALA A 299 27.08 30.83 -4.80
N HIS A 300 27.08 30.72 -6.12
CA HIS A 300 26.01 31.24 -6.97
C HIS A 300 25.37 30.11 -7.76
N ILE A 301 24.07 29.86 -7.57
CA ILE A 301 23.33 28.89 -8.36
C ILE A 301 23.07 29.47 -9.75
N ALA A 302 23.86 29.07 -10.73
CA ALA A 302 23.83 29.60 -12.09
C ALA A 302 22.70 28.97 -12.93
N ARG A 303 22.35 27.70 -12.70
CA ARG A 303 21.29 26.97 -13.39
C ARG A 303 20.64 25.95 -12.45
N SER A 304 19.40 25.64 -12.77
CA SER A 304 18.59 24.66 -12.05
C SER A 304 17.82 23.75 -13.02
N CYS A 305 17.75 22.47 -12.70
CA CYS A 305 17.08 21.48 -13.54
C CYS A 305 16.31 20.48 -12.66
N SER A 306 15.20 19.98 -13.16
CA SER A 306 14.45 18.86 -12.57
C SER A 306 14.37 17.68 -13.51
N THR A 307 14.30 16.48 -12.94
CA THR A 307 14.10 15.22 -13.65
C THR A 307 13.23 14.27 -12.81
N GLY A 308 12.91 13.09 -13.36
CA GLY A 308 12.04 12.09 -12.72
C GLY A 308 10.56 12.31 -13.00
N TYR A 309 9.71 11.45 -12.42
CA TYR A 309 8.25 11.51 -12.66
C TYR A 309 7.59 12.85 -12.27
N GLY A 310 8.14 13.55 -11.28
CA GLY A 310 7.67 14.87 -10.84
C GLY A 310 8.39 16.06 -11.49
N GLU A 311 9.12 15.84 -12.60
CA GLU A 311 9.89 16.87 -13.31
C GLU A 311 9.09 18.14 -13.58
N THR A 312 7.98 18.02 -14.29
CA THR A 312 7.13 19.16 -14.67
C THR A 312 6.52 19.85 -13.47
N LEU A 313 6.13 19.09 -12.43
CA LEU A 313 5.58 19.63 -11.19
C LEU A 313 6.60 20.50 -10.47
N LEU A 314 7.83 20.02 -10.26
CA LEU A 314 8.88 20.78 -9.57
C LEU A 314 9.37 21.95 -10.42
N LYS A 315 9.53 21.78 -11.73
CA LYS A 315 9.88 22.87 -12.63
C LYS A 315 8.91 24.03 -12.50
N SER A 316 7.61 23.76 -12.50
CA SER A 316 6.56 24.79 -12.37
C SER A 316 6.51 25.39 -10.98
N ALA A 317 6.58 24.57 -9.92
CA ALA A 317 6.46 25.03 -8.54
C ALA A 317 7.63 25.89 -8.08
N PHE A 318 8.86 25.60 -8.54
CA PHE A 318 10.08 26.32 -8.15
C PHE A 318 10.64 27.25 -9.24
N SER A 319 9.96 27.35 -10.39
CA SER A 319 10.42 28.15 -11.55
C SER A 319 11.85 27.78 -11.97
N LEU A 320 12.12 26.45 -12.05
CA LEU A 320 13.44 25.96 -12.46
C LEU A 320 13.67 26.26 -13.95
N ASP A 321 14.95 26.43 -14.31
CA ASP A 321 15.34 26.79 -15.67
C ASP A 321 14.97 25.70 -16.67
N GLU A 322 15.25 24.45 -16.32
CA GLU A 322 15.11 23.32 -17.24
C GLU A 322 14.42 22.12 -16.58
N GLY A 323 13.86 21.25 -17.42
CA GLY A 323 13.41 19.91 -17.08
C GLY A 323 14.05 18.94 -18.06
N GLU A 324 14.56 17.81 -17.60
CA GLU A 324 15.22 16.82 -18.44
C GLU A 324 14.65 15.42 -18.20
N VAL A 325 14.59 14.64 -19.26
CA VAL A 325 14.15 13.24 -19.20
C VAL A 325 15.12 12.43 -18.33
N GLU A 326 14.58 11.63 -17.42
CA GLU A 326 15.34 10.89 -16.42
C GLU A 326 16.47 10.03 -17.03
N THR A 327 16.17 9.33 -18.14
CA THR A 327 17.17 8.50 -18.84
C THR A 327 18.34 9.32 -19.42
N ILE A 328 18.08 10.54 -19.88
CA ILE A 328 19.11 11.44 -20.38
C ILE A 328 19.94 11.98 -19.23
N ALA A 329 19.30 12.39 -18.12
CA ALA A 329 20.01 12.84 -16.93
C ALA A 329 20.94 11.75 -16.37
N HIS A 330 20.47 10.50 -16.27
CA HIS A 330 21.28 9.36 -15.85
C HIS A 330 22.43 9.08 -16.81
N CYS A 331 22.19 9.09 -18.13
CA CYS A 331 23.21 8.86 -19.13
C CYS A 331 24.30 9.93 -19.07
N THR A 332 23.92 11.19 -18.93
CA THR A 332 24.85 12.32 -18.79
C THR A 332 25.74 12.18 -17.56
N ALA A 333 25.14 11.87 -16.41
CA ALA A 333 25.90 11.65 -15.17
C ALA A 333 26.84 10.45 -15.29
N ALA A 334 26.35 9.31 -15.81
CA ALA A 334 27.18 8.11 -15.98
C ALA A 334 28.34 8.31 -16.97
N SER A 335 28.18 9.18 -17.97
CA SER A 335 29.23 9.49 -18.93
C SER A 335 30.31 10.44 -18.36
N PHE A 336 29.97 11.17 -17.30
CA PHE A 336 30.89 12.08 -16.62
C PHE A 336 31.83 11.35 -15.69
N PHE A 337 31.40 10.27 -15.06
CA PHE A 337 32.16 9.43 -14.12
C PHE A 337 32.71 8.16 -14.78
#